data_91e537f6728d6fb17a212f9264e6b2db
#
_entry.id   91e537f6728d6fb17a212f9264e6b2db
#
_cell.length_a   1.000
_cell.length_b   1.000
_cell.length_c   1.000
_cell.angle_alpha   90.00
_cell.angle_beta   90.00
_cell.angle_gamma   90.00
#
_symmetry.space_group_name_H-M   'P 1'
#
loop_
_entity.id
_entity.type
_entity.pdbx_description
1 polymer ?
#
loop_
_entity_poly.entity_id
_entity_poly.type
_entity_poly.pdbx_seq_one_letter_code
_entity_poly.pdbx_strand_id
1 'polypeptide(L)'
;MPKATAAETAERIERLQGMILSGEPNTACLAYARHTWGVSRAQGYKLVKRAWAQIKDDINETGIDRQELLSWSIQTLMAAAGQAMQQKNPGAVVSAIRQLDHMTGTGYNSHRGQLRR
;
A
#
# COMPACT_ATOMS: atom_id res chain seq x y z
N MET A 1 18.82 -5.33 -25.22
CA MET A 1 18.41 -4.05 -24.61
C MET A 1 19.44 -3.59 -23.61
N PRO A 2 19.89 -2.34 -23.71
CA PRO A 2 20.82 -1.82 -22.72
C PRO A 2 20.15 -1.77 -21.35
N LYS A 3 20.91 -2.08 -20.32
CA LYS A 3 20.47 -1.96 -18.94
C LYS A 3 20.15 -0.51 -18.61
N ALA A 4 19.10 -0.27 -17.86
CA ALA A 4 18.80 1.07 -17.38
C ALA A 4 19.94 1.59 -16.51
N THR A 5 20.26 2.87 -16.65
CA THR A 5 21.26 3.53 -15.82
C THR A 5 20.74 3.65 -14.37
N ALA A 6 21.65 3.93 -13.44
CA ALA A 6 21.27 4.18 -12.05
C ALA A 6 20.30 5.37 -11.94
N ALA A 7 20.51 6.42 -12.72
CA ALA A 7 19.63 7.58 -12.75
C ALA A 7 18.23 7.22 -13.27
N GLU A 8 18.17 6.45 -14.35
CA GLU A 8 16.87 5.98 -14.88
C GLU A 8 16.15 5.09 -13.89
N THR A 9 16.86 4.20 -13.20
CA THR A 9 16.28 3.33 -12.18
C THR A 9 15.71 4.16 -11.03
N ALA A 10 16.44 5.17 -10.58
CA ALA A 10 15.97 6.08 -9.51
C ALA A 10 14.69 6.81 -9.92
N GLU A 11 14.61 7.32 -11.15
CA GLU A 11 13.41 7.97 -11.67
C GLU A 11 12.23 7.02 -11.74
N ARG A 12 12.47 5.77 -12.15
CA ARG A 12 11.42 4.74 -12.21
C ARG A 12 10.87 4.41 -10.85
N ILE A 13 11.76 4.28 -9.86
CA ILE A 13 11.36 4.02 -8.47
C ILE A 13 10.55 5.20 -7.94
N GLU A 14 10.98 6.43 -8.18
CA GLU A 14 10.25 7.63 -7.77
C GLU A 14 8.86 7.68 -8.40
N ARG A 15 8.76 7.33 -9.68
CA ARG A 15 7.46 7.27 -10.36
C ARG A 15 6.52 6.26 -9.71
N LEU A 16 7.03 5.07 -9.40
CA LEU A 16 6.24 4.04 -8.73
C LEU A 16 5.84 4.45 -7.31
N GLN A 17 6.73 5.14 -6.58
CA GLN A 17 6.37 5.71 -5.28
C GLN A 17 5.18 6.65 -5.39
N GLY A 18 5.18 7.54 -6.38
CA GLY A 18 4.07 8.46 -6.64
C GLY A 18 2.77 7.72 -6.90
N MET A 19 2.81 6.65 -7.66
CA MET A 19 1.63 5.82 -7.94
C MET A 19 1.11 5.14 -6.68
N ILE A 20 2.00 4.55 -5.89
CA ILE A 20 1.64 3.90 -4.62
C ILE A 20 1.00 4.91 -3.67
N LEU A 21 1.59 6.09 -3.52
CA LEU A 21 1.08 7.13 -2.64
C LEU A 21 -0.26 7.70 -3.12
N SER A 22 -0.56 7.57 -4.40
CA SER A 22 -1.87 7.94 -4.98
C SER A 22 -2.93 6.85 -4.79
N GLY A 23 -2.57 5.72 -4.19
CA GLY A 23 -3.50 4.63 -3.94
C GLY A 23 -3.57 3.57 -5.02
N GLU A 24 -2.65 3.59 -5.99
CA GLU A 24 -2.62 2.58 -7.03
C GLU A 24 -2.17 1.22 -6.45
N PRO A 25 -2.86 0.12 -6.80
CA PRO A 25 -2.46 -1.20 -6.32
C PRO A 25 -1.15 -1.66 -6.96
N ASN A 26 -0.49 -2.62 -6.34
CA ASN A 26 0.77 -3.17 -6.84
C ASN A 26 0.63 -3.75 -8.25
N THR A 27 -0.52 -4.34 -8.57
CA THR A 27 -0.79 -4.88 -9.91
C THR A 27 -0.78 -3.77 -10.97
N ALA A 28 -1.33 -2.60 -10.66
CA ALA A 28 -1.31 -1.46 -11.57
C ALA A 28 0.11 -0.92 -11.74
N CYS A 29 0.89 -0.84 -10.67
CA CYS A 29 2.28 -0.41 -10.70
C CYS A 29 3.12 -1.36 -11.55
N LEU A 30 2.94 -2.67 -11.39
CA LEU A 30 3.64 -3.67 -12.17
C LEU A 30 3.28 -3.58 -13.66
N ALA A 31 1.99 -3.45 -13.98
CA ALA A 31 1.53 -3.30 -15.35
C ALA A 31 2.10 -2.05 -16.00
N TYR A 32 2.11 -0.94 -15.27
CA TYR A 32 2.70 0.31 -15.75
C TYR A 32 4.19 0.13 -16.07
N ALA A 33 4.95 -0.50 -15.17
CA ALA A 33 6.39 -0.72 -15.36
C ALA A 33 6.66 -1.55 -16.62
N ARG A 34 5.90 -2.64 -16.80
CA ARG A 34 6.06 -3.52 -17.95
C ARG A 34 5.67 -2.83 -19.27
N HIS A 35 4.56 -2.11 -19.25
CA HIS A 35 4.06 -1.44 -20.44
C HIS A 35 4.93 -0.23 -20.85
N THR A 36 5.29 0.57 -19.85
CA THR A 36 5.99 1.85 -20.11
C THR A 36 7.48 1.65 -20.33
N TRP A 37 8.11 0.79 -19.54
CA TRP A 37 9.56 0.61 -19.56
C TRP A 37 10.01 -0.69 -20.20
N GLY A 38 9.09 -1.54 -20.59
CA GLY A 38 9.40 -2.80 -21.26
C GLY A 38 10.16 -3.80 -20.41
N VAL A 39 10.12 -3.66 -19.08
CA VAL A 39 10.81 -4.57 -18.17
C VAL A 39 10.04 -5.89 -18.03
N SER A 40 10.76 -6.95 -17.66
CA SER A 40 10.16 -8.23 -17.36
C SER A 40 9.31 -8.14 -16.09
N ARG A 41 8.43 -9.13 -15.87
CA ARG A 41 7.63 -9.22 -14.65
C ARG A 41 8.52 -9.23 -13.41
N ALA A 42 9.60 -10.01 -13.43
CA ALA A 42 10.54 -10.10 -12.31
C ALA A 42 11.22 -8.76 -12.02
N GLN A 43 11.67 -8.07 -13.06
CA GLN A 43 12.28 -6.74 -12.93
C GLN A 43 11.28 -5.70 -12.43
N GLY A 44 10.06 -5.73 -12.95
CA GLY A 44 8.98 -4.86 -12.49
C GLY A 44 8.66 -5.07 -11.02
N TYR A 45 8.61 -6.31 -10.58
CA TYR A 45 8.41 -6.66 -9.18
C TYR A 45 9.50 -6.11 -8.29
N LYS A 46 10.76 -6.21 -8.72
CA LYS A 46 11.90 -5.65 -7.97
C LYS A 46 11.79 -4.13 -7.84
N LEU A 47 11.36 -3.46 -8.90
CA LEU A 47 11.19 -2.00 -8.87
C LEU A 47 10.08 -1.60 -7.90
N VAL A 48 8.95 -2.29 -7.93
CA VAL A 48 7.84 -2.03 -7.00
C VAL A 48 8.28 -2.27 -5.56
N LYS A 49 9.00 -3.35 -5.30
CA LYS A 49 9.52 -3.67 -3.98
C LYS A 49 10.47 -2.59 -3.47
N ARG A 50 11.35 -2.08 -4.34
CA ARG A 50 12.27 -0.99 -3.99
C ARG A 50 11.52 0.32 -3.73
N ALA A 51 10.45 0.59 -4.47
CA ALA A 51 9.61 1.76 -4.23
C ALA A 51 8.97 1.71 -2.84
N TRP A 52 8.44 0.56 -2.43
CA TRP A 52 7.90 0.35 -1.08
C TRP A 52 8.97 0.53 -0.01
N ALA A 53 10.16 -0.02 -0.22
CA ALA A 53 11.27 0.11 0.71
C ALA A 53 11.68 1.58 0.88
N GLN A 54 11.70 2.33 -0.20
CA GLN A 54 12.05 3.75 -0.17
C GLN A 54 10.98 4.56 0.58
N ILE A 55 9.71 4.26 0.39
CA ILE A 55 8.62 4.90 1.14
C ILE A 55 8.79 4.65 2.63
N LYS A 56 9.11 3.41 3.00
CA LYS A 56 9.33 3.05 4.40
C LYS A 56 10.51 3.82 5.00
N ASP A 57 11.60 3.93 4.25
CA ASP A 57 12.78 4.68 4.69
C ASP A 57 12.45 6.17 4.85
N ASP A 58 11.72 6.75 3.91
CA ASP A 58 11.30 8.15 3.96
C ASP A 58 10.44 8.41 5.21
N ILE A 59 9.52 7.51 5.51
CA ILE A 59 8.69 7.61 6.72
C ILE A 59 9.55 7.56 7.97
N ASN A 60 10.51 6.65 8.03
CA ASN A 60 11.41 6.50 9.17
C ASN A 60 12.28 7.75 9.34
N GLU A 61 12.77 8.33 8.26
CA GLU A 61 13.59 9.55 8.28
C GLU A 61 12.81 10.76 8.77
N THR A 62 11.52 10.86 8.46
CA THR A 62 10.68 11.98 8.91
C THR A 62 10.35 11.90 10.39
N GLY A 63 10.66 10.77 11.05
CA GLY A 63 10.39 10.62 12.48
C GLY A 63 8.91 10.46 12.81
N ILE A 64 8.09 10.09 11.83
CA ILE A 64 6.66 9.82 12.07
C ILE A 64 6.53 8.65 13.03
N ASP A 65 5.85 8.87 14.16
CA ASP A 65 5.55 7.84 15.13
C ASP A 65 4.59 6.81 14.51
N ARG A 66 4.92 5.53 14.69
CA ARG A 66 4.09 4.43 14.22
C ARG A 66 2.67 4.49 14.78
N GLN A 67 2.52 4.88 16.04
CA GLN A 67 1.21 4.99 16.68
C GLN A 67 0.39 6.13 16.09
N GLU A 68 1.03 7.25 15.78
CA GLU A 68 0.37 8.37 15.11
C GLU A 68 -0.11 7.98 13.71
N LEU A 69 0.74 7.29 12.96
CA LEU A 69 0.40 6.80 11.63
C LEU A 69 -0.76 5.80 11.69
N LEU A 70 -0.73 4.89 12.66
CA LEU A 70 -1.79 3.92 12.85
C LEU A 70 -3.10 4.61 13.22
N SER A 71 -3.06 5.58 14.13
CA SER A 71 -4.25 6.35 14.53
C SER A 71 -4.84 7.10 13.34
N TRP A 72 -4.01 7.74 12.55
CA TRP A 72 -4.45 8.44 11.34
C TRP A 72 -5.08 7.46 10.34
N SER A 73 -4.46 6.30 10.14
CA SER A 73 -4.97 5.27 9.23
C SER A 73 -6.33 4.74 9.67
N ILE A 74 -6.51 4.50 10.97
CA ILE A 74 -7.79 4.04 11.54
C ILE A 74 -8.86 5.09 11.31
N GLN A 75 -8.58 6.35 11.62
CA GLN A 75 -9.53 7.46 11.42
C GLN A 75 -9.92 7.61 9.95
N THR A 76 -8.95 7.48 9.06
CA THR A 76 -9.19 7.57 7.61
C THR A 76 -10.08 6.43 7.13
N LEU A 77 -9.85 5.21 7.61
CA LEU A 77 -10.69 4.06 7.28
C LEU A 77 -12.10 4.20 7.84
N MET A 78 -12.24 4.73 9.06
CA MET A 78 -13.55 4.99 9.65
C MET A 78 -14.33 6.01 8.83
N ALA A 79 -13.67 7.08 8.40
CA ALA A 79 -14.28 8.08 7.53
C ALA A 79 -14.70 7.48 6.19
N ALA A 80 -13.85 6.64 5.59
CA ALA A 80 -14.16 5.95 4.34
C ALA A 80 -15.34 4.99 4.50
N ALA A 81 -15.40 4.26 5.60
CA ALA A 81 -16.52 3.37 5.89
C ALA A 81 -17.84 4.16 6.04
N GLY A 82 -17.80 5.29 6.76
CA GLY A 82 -18.96 6.18 6.91
C GLY A 82 -19.44 6.71 5.57
N GLN A 83 -18.51 7.13 4.71
CA GLN A 83 -18.83 7.60 3.37
C GLN A 83 -19.44 6.48 2.51
N ALA A 84 -18.88 5.28 2.59
CA ALA A 84 -19.42 4.11 1.87
C ALA A 84 -20.83 3.75 2.34
N MET A 85 -21.12 3.91 3.63
CA MET A 85 -22.47 3.72 4.17
C MET A 85 -23.44 4.72 3.59
N GLN A 86 -23.06 6.00 3.49
CA GLN A 86 -23.89 7.05 2.89
C GLN A 86 -24.16 6.78 1.43
N GLN A 87 -23.19 6.23 0.71
CA GLN A 87 -23.30 5.87 -0.70
C GLN A 87 -23.97 4.52 -0.91
N LYS A 88 -24.37 3.84 0.15
CA LYS A 88 -25.01 2.52 0.11
C LYS A 88 -24.15 1.49 -0.64
N ASN A 89 -22.84 1.49 -0.32
CA ASN A 89 -21.88 0.55 -0.89
C ASN A 89 -21.45 -0.47 0.17
N PRO A 90 -22.21 -1.57 0.38
CA PRO A 90 -21.92 -2.52 1.43
C PRO A 90 -20.58 -3.23 1.27
N GLY A 91 -20.16 -3.48 0.03
CA GLY A 91 -18.86 -4.11 -0.23
C GLY A 91 -17.72 -3.27 0.28
N ALA A 92 -17.76 -1.95 0.06
CA ALA A 92 -16.73 -1.04 0.56
C ALA A 92 -16.75 -0.93 2.08
N VAL A 93 -17.93 -0.95 2.71
CA VAL A 93 -18.06 -0.96 4.17
C VAL A 93 -17.40 -2.20 4.76
N VAL A 94 -17.71 -3.37 4.23
CA VAL A 94 -17.14 -4.64 4.71
C VAL A 94 -15.62 -4.64 4.54
N SER A 95 -15.11 -4.16 3.41
CA SER A 95 -13.67 -4.08 3.16
C SER A 95 -12.96 -3.17 4.16
N ALA A 96 -13.53 -2.01 4.47
CA ALA A 96 -12.98 -1.08 5.45
C ALA A 96 -12.98 -1.69 6.85
N ILE A 97 -14.06 -2.37 7.24
CA ILE A 97 -14.16 -3.03 8.54
C ILE A 97 -13.13 -4.15 8.66
N ARG A 98 -12.95 -4.96 7.63
CA ARG A 98 -11.92 -6.00 7.61
C ARG A 98 -10.53 -5.42 7.81
N GLN A 99 -10.24 -4.31 7.14
CA GLN A 99 -8.95 -3.66 7.26
C GLN A 99 -8.74 -3.10 8.67
N LEU A 100 -9.77 -2.48 9.27
CA LEU A 100 -9.72 -2.01 10.64
C LEU A 100 -9.47 -3.15 11.62
N ASP A 101 -10.16 -4.27 11.43
CA ASP A 101 -9.96 -5.47 12.24
C ASP A 101 -8.53 -5.98 12.13
N HIS A 102 -8.00 -6.05 10.91
CA HIS A 102 -6.63 -6.49 10.68
C HIS A 102 -5.61 -5.58 11.37
N MET A 103 -5.83 -4.27 11.34
CA MET A 103 -4.91 -3.29 11.93
C MET A 103 -4.99 -3.25 13.46
N THR A 104 -6.18 -3.44 14.02
CA THR A 104 -6.40 -3.32 15.47
C THR A 104 -6.39 -4.66 16.21
N GLY A 105 -6.53 -5.75 15.48
CA GLY A 105 -6.57 -7.09 16.08
C GLY A 105 -7.80 -7.36 16.93
N THR A 106 -8.91 -6.68 16.69
CA THR A 106 -10.11 -6.75 17.54
C THR A 106 -11.23 -7.63 17.01
N GLY A 107 -11.09 -8.17 15.79
CA GLY A 107 -12.16 -8.92 15.15
C GLY A 107 -12.04 -10.42 15.26
N TYR A 108 -12.95 -11.08 14.55
CA TYR A 108 -13.08 -12.54 14.56
C TYR A 108 -11.79 -13.28 14.16
N ASN A 109 -11.10 -12.79 13.14
CA ASN A 109 -9.90 -13.46 12.66
C ASN A 109 -8.75 -13.40 13.67
N SER A 110 -8.61 -12.29 14.36
CA SER A 110 -7.62 -12.15 15.43
C SER A 110 -7.95 -13.06 16.62
N HIS A 111 -9.23 -13.17 16.94
CA HIS A 111 -9.71 -14.03 18.02
C HIS A 111 -9.42 -15.50 17.70
N ARG A 112 -9.64 -15.93 16.46
CA ARG A 112 -9.33 -17.28 16.02
C ARG A 112 -7.84 -17.60 16.18
N GLY A 113 -7.00 -16.65 15.85
CA GLY A 113 -5.55 -16.80 16.02
C GLY A 113 -5.18 -17.03 17.48
N GLN A 114 -5.81 -16.32 18.39
CA GLN A 114 -5.57 -16.46 19.82
C GLN A 114 -6.05 -17.80 20.36
N LEU A 115 -7.20 -18.28 19.90
CA LEU A 115 -7.74 -19.56 20.33
C LEU A 115 -6.95 -20.79 19.89
N ARG A 116 -6.09 -20.64 18.88
CA ARG A 116 -5.25 -21.72 18.39
C ARG A 116 -3.94 -21.91 19.17
N ARG A 117 -3.66 -21.04 20.08
CA ARG A 117 -2.44 -21.11 20.88
C ARG A 117 -2.52 -22.17 21.97
#